data_120ebbe523f0bcc3d387fe18b70cdf82
#
_entry.id   120ebbe523f0bcc3d387fe18b70cdf82
#
_cell.length_a   1.000
_cell.length_b   1.000
_cell.length_c   1.000
_cell.angle_alpha   90.00
_cell.angle_beta   90.00
_cell.angle_gamma   90.00
#
_symmetry.space_group_name_H-M   'P 1'
#
loop_
_entity.id
_entity.type
_entity.pdbx_description
1 polymer ?
#
loop_
_entity_poly.entity_id
_entity_poly.type
_entity_poly.pdbx_seq_one_letter_code
_entity_poly.pdbx_strand_id
1 'polypeptide(L)'
;GSCEGAITPEGIIVQQLVAVDPERQQIYFMANNLPEYSDPYYHGLCRVNFDGTGFSLLTPEDGEHMVRIFPDCLADTWSRVDQAPVTVLRDRDGGFLCEVIRADISALLEAGYIMPERFQVTATDGETPLYGILIRPAGMEEGKTYPFIDYIYGGMQIANVPKAFTWKTSNGRESFGGLQEYAQLGIAGIILDGLGTPCRGRKIHDVSYENIHGCAGLADHVGTLGQLKTLFPFLDLDRAGIWGNSGGGCATSRAMLEYPGVYKVGVASAGNHDQRMYENTWTERYYGLYNRETYLKGDNTALAPNLEGKLLLACGMLDDNVPMAQTVRLIDALQRADKDFDFILLPRLN
;
A
#
# COMPACT_ATOMS: atom_id res chain seq x y z
N GLY A 1 -4.84 -24.17 -28.21
CA GLY A 1 -6.04 -23.43 -28.56
C GLY A 1 -5.67 -22.03 -29.01
N SER A 2 -6.51 -21.42 -29.83
CA SER A 2 -6.39 -20.02 -30.22
C SER A 2 -7.03 -19.15 -29.14
N CYS A 3 -6.49 -17.95 -28.88
CA CYS A 3 -7.17 -16.94 -28.07
C CYS A 3 -8.24 -16.28 -28.94
N GLU A 4 -9.50 -16.34 -28.49
CA GLU A 4 -10.65 -15.81 -29.25
C GLU A 4 -10.98 -14.36 -28.88
N GLY A 5 -10.41 -13.84 -27.78
CA GLY A 5 -10.59 -12.47 -27.34
C GLY A 5 -10.83 -12.35 -25.82
N ALA A 6 -10.97 -11.11 -25.36
CA ALA A 6 -11.36 -10.81 -23.99
C ALA A 6 -12.87 -11.00 -23.81
N ILE A 7 -13.29 -11.61 -22.72
CA ILE A 7 -14.71 -11.79 -22.36
C ILE A 7 -15.17 -10.80 -21.27
N THR A 8 -14.25 -10.00 -20.73
CA THR A 8 -14.55 -8.95 -19.76
C THR A 8 -14.58 -7.57 -20.43
N PRO A 9 -15.38 -6.62 -19.93
CA PRO A 9 -15.35 -5.25 -20.40
C PRO A 9 -13.95 -4.62 -20.31
N GLU A 10 -13.66 -3.67 -21.19
CA GLU A 10 -12.42 -2.91 -21.14
C GLU A 10 -12.30 -2.14 -19.83
N GLY A 11 -11.09 -2.10 -19.27
CA GLY A 11 -10.79 -1.40 -18.02
C GLY A 11 -10.99 -2.23 -16.75
N ILE A 12 -11.77 -3.31 -16.81
CA ILE A 12 -11.95 -4.23 -15.67
C ILE A 12 -10.69 -5.09 -15.51
N ILE A 13 -10.18 -5.18 -14.28
CA ILE A 13 -8.96 -5.93 -13.97
C ILE A 13 -9.33 -7.16 -13.15
N VAL A 14 -9.24 -8.34 -13.78
CA VAL A 14 -9.48 -9.61 -13.11
C VAL A 14 -8.33 -9.94 -12.17
N GLN A 15 -8.64 -10.12 -10.90
CA GLN A 15 -7.66 -10.46 -9.85
C GLN A 15 -7.63 -11.96 -9.56
N GLN A 16 -8.80 -12.59 -9.53
CA GLN A 16 -8.91 -13.99 -9.16
C GLN A 16 -10.10 -14.66 -9.86
N LEU A 17 -9.86 -15.81 -10.46
CA LEU A 17 -10.93 -16.72 -10.88
C LEU A 17 -11.50 -17.40 -9.64
N VAL A 18 -12.81 -17.25 -9.39
CA VAL A 18 -13.48 -17.82 -8.21
C VAL A 18 -14.18 -19.13 -8.54
N ALA A 19 -14.95 -19.17 -9.64
CA ALA A 19 -15.67 -20.37 -10.07
C ALA A 19 -15.93 -20.36 -11.57
N VAL A 20 -16.07 -21.56 -12.12
CA VAL A 20 -16.58 -21.80 -13.47
C VAL A 20 -17.82 -22.66 -13.32
N ASP A 21 -18.94 -22.24 -13.92
CA ASP A 21 -20.21 -22.96 -13.95
C ASP A 21 -20.50 -23.42 -15.38
N PRO A 22 -20.15 -24.68 -15.76
CA PRO A 22 -20.35 -25.15 -17.12
C PRO A 22 -21.82 -25.36 -17.49
N GLU A 23 -22.69 -25.60 -16.51
CA GLU A 23 -24.12 -25.82 -16.76
C GLU A 23 -24.79 -24.49 -17.15
N ARG A 24 -24.40 -23.39 -16.50
CA ARG A 24 -24.88 -22.04 -16.81
C ARG A 24 -24.04 -21.34 -17.86
N GLN A 25 -22.92 -21.95 -18.26
CA GLN A 25 -21.90 -21.33 -19.13
C GLN A 25 -21.39 -19.98 -18.60
N GLN A 26 -21.10 -19.92 -17.31
CA GLN A 26 -20.71 -18.68 -16.61
C GLN A 26 -19.38 -18.82 -15.88
N ILE A 27 -18.68 -17.70 -15.79
CA ILE A 27 -17.45 -17.53 -15.02
C ILE A 27 -17.70 -16.48 -13.94
N TYR A 28 -17.27 -16.81 -12.71
CA TYR A 28 -17.28 -15.91 -11.56
C TYR A 28 -15.85 -15.56 -11.18
N PHE A 29 -15.57 -14.29 -10.99
CA PHE A 29 -14.23 -13.78 -10.69
C PHE A 29 -14.28 -12.55 -9.81
N MET A 30 -13.25 -12.37 -8.98
CA MET A 30 -13.00 -11.09 -8.31
C MET A 30 -12.31 -10.16 -9.28
N ALA A 31 -12.79 -8.92 -9.34
CA ALA A 31 -12.21 -7.87 -10.16
C ALA A 31 -12.13 -6.56 -9.39
N ASN A 32 -11.26 -5.69 -9.84
CA ASN A 32 -11.18 -4.32 -9.39
C ASN A 32 -11.20 -3.34 -10.58
N ASN A 33 -11.02 -2.05 -10.30
CA ASN A 33 -11.23 -0.97 -11.27
C ASN A 33 -12.68 -0.95 -11.80
N LEU A 34 -13.62 -1.23 -10.90
CA LEU A 34 -15.06 -1.25 -11.16
C LEU A 34 -15.60 0.18 -11.06
N PRO A 35 -16.32 0.70 -12.08
CA PRO A 35 -16.78 2.08 -12.09
C PRO A 35 -17.83 2.40 -11.02
N GLU A 36 -18.48 1.38 -10.47
CA GLU A 36 -19.45 1.50 -9.37
C GLU A 36 -18.81 1.83 -8.03
N TYR A 37 -17.49 1.57 -7.87
CA TYR A 37 -16.77 1.75 -6.62
C TYR A 37 -16.00 3.08 -6.57
N SER A 38 -15.97 3.70 -5.40
CA SER A 38 -15.28 4.97 -5.16
C SER A 38 -13.76 4.85 -5.15
N ASP A 39 -13.23 3.65 -4.87
CA ASP A 39 -11.81 3.33 -4.89
C ASP A 39 -11.55 2.21 -5.90
N PRO A 40 -10.74 2.45 -6.95
CA PRO A 40 -10.48 1.46 -8.00
C PRO A 40 -9.71 0.22 -7.50
N TYR A 41 -9.21 0.23 -6.27
CA TYR A 41 -8.57 -0.92 -5.67
C TYR A 41 -9.56 -1.91 -5.01
N TYR A 42 -10.82 -1.51 -4.76
CA TYR A 42 -11.80 -2.42 -4.18
C TYR A 42 -12.10 -3.58 -5.10
N HIS A 43 -12.19 -4.77 -4.53
CA HIS A 43 -12.53 -5.99 -5.23
C HIS A 43 -14.02 -6.29 -5.10
N GLY A 44 -14.67 -6.52 -6.23
CA GLY A 44 -16.04 -6.99 -6.30
C GLY A 44 -16.15 -8.34 -7.02
N LEU A 45 -17.17 -9.12 -6.67
CA LEU A 45 -17.50 -10.34 -7.40
C LEU A 45 -18.25 -9.98 -8.68
N CYS A 46 -17.69 -10.40 -9.80
CA CYS A 46 -18.27 -10.25 -11.11
C CYS A 46 -18.61 -11.62 -11.72
N ARG A 47 -19.56 -11.60 -12.65
CA ARG A 47 -19.94 -12.75 -13.47
C ARG A 47 -19.97 -12.33 -14.93
N VAL A 48 -19.61 -13.26 -15.82
CA VAL A 48 -19.72 -13.11 -17.28
C VAL A 48 -20.04 -14.47 -17.91
N ASN A 49 -20.77 -14.49 -19.01
CA ASN A 49 -20.99 -15.70 -19.81
C ASN A 49 -19.73 -16.07 -20.61
N PHE A 50 -19.60 -17.35 -21.00
CA PHE A 50 -18.45 -17.84 -21.78
C PHE A 50 -18.24 -17.10 -23.11
N ASP A 51 -19.33 -16.58 -23.69
CA ASP A 51 -19.32 -15.81 -24.94
C ASP A 51 -19.01 -14.29 -24.73
N GLY A 52 -18.75 -13.87 -23.49
CA GLY A 52 -18.49 -12.47 -23.12
C GLY A 52 -19.73 -11.61 -22.91
N THR A 53 -20.94 -12.18 -23.09
CA THR A 53 -22.18 -11.44 -22.80
C THR A 53 -22.55 -11.51 -21.32
N GLY A 54 -23.50 -10.68 -20.86
CA GLY A 54 -24.09 -10.77 -19.52
C GLY A 54 -23.13 -10.45 -18.37
N PHE A 55 -22.11 -9.59 -18.61
CA PHE A 55 -21.28 -9.08 -17.52
C PHE A 55 -22.15 -8.42 -16.44
N SER A 56 -21.91 -8.77 -15.19
CA SER A 56 -22.64 -8.22 -14.04
C SER A 56 -21.74 -8.13 -12.81
N LEU A 57 -21.80 -7.01 -12.08
CA LEU A 57 -21.28 -6.89 -10.73
C LEU A 57 -22.31 -7.45 -9.75
N LEU A 58 -21.92 -8.44 -8.94
CA LEU A 58 -22.82 -9.15 -8.01
C LEU A 58 -22.78 -8.61 -6.58
N THR A 59 -21.82 -7.74 -6.28
CA THR A 59 -21.60 -7.13 -4.97
C THR A 59 -21.58 -5.61 -5.12
N PRO A 60 -22.75 -4.94 -5.08
CA PRO A 60 -22.87 -3.53 -5.49
C PRO A 60 -22.44 -2.51 -4.43
N GLU A 61 -22.21 -2.92 -3.17
CA GLU A 61 -21.82 -1.99 -2.12
C GLU A 61 -20.40 -1.47 -2.34
N ASP A 62 -20.18 -0.18 -2.12
CA ASP A 62 -18.89 0.48 -2.26
C ASP A 62 -17.93 0.04 -1.15
N GLY A 63 -17.06 -0.92 -1.43
CA GLY A 63 -16.10 -1.46 -0.46
C GLY A 63 -15.31 -2.66 -0.97
N GLU A 64 -14.49 -3.18 -0.11
CA GLU A 64 -13.71 -4.40 -0.34
C GLU A 64 -14.56 -5.61 0.02
N HIS A 65 -14.74 -6.54 -0.92
CA HIS A 65 -15.58 -7.71 -0.78
C HIS A 65 -14.77 -9.00 -0.65
N MET A 66 -15.20 -9.86 0.25
CA MET A 66 -14.76 -11.24 0.37
C MET A 66 -15.95 -12.17 0.17
N VAL A 67 -15.98 -12.90 -0.94
CA VAL A 67 -17.15 -13.68 -1.33
C VAL A 67 -16.85 -15.17 -1.29
N ARG A 68 -17.82 -15.92 -0.74
CA ARG A 68 -17.84 -17.39 -0.81
C ARG A 68 -19.09 -17.82 -1.58
N ILE A 69 -18.87 -18.64 -2.63
CA ILE A 69 -19.95 -19.14 -3.48
C ILE A 69 -20.43 -20.49 -2.95
N PHE A 70 -21.74 -20.63 -2.79
CA PHE A 70 -22.44 -21.86 -2.46
C PHE A 70 -23.35 -22.28 -3.64
N PRO A 71 -23.90 -23.51 -3.67
CA PRO A 71 -24.75 -23.96 -4.77
C PRO A 71 -25.92 -23.01 -5.09
N ASP A 72 -26.59 -22.49 -4.06
CA ASP A 72 -27.82 -21.70 -4.21
C ASP A 72 -27.67 -20.24 -3.80
N CYS A 73 -26.55 -19.83 -3.20
CA CYS A 73 -26.35 -18.48 -2.70
C CYS A 73 -24.88 -18.05 -2.68
N LEU A 74 -24.67 -16.78 -2.40
CA LEU A 74 -23.36 -16.17 -2.14
C LEU A 74 -23.37 -15.68 -0.70
N ALA A 75 -22.29 -15.92 0.06
CA ALA A 75 -22.04 -15.21 1.29
C ALA A 75 -20.99 -14.13 0.98
N ASP A 76 -21.37 -12.88 1.17
CA ASP A 76 -20.58 -11.69 0.87
C ASP A 76 -20.28 -10.93 2.16
N THR A 77 -19.00 -10.84 2.52
CA THR A 77 -18.53 -9.98 3.62
C THR A 77 -17.82 -8.79 3.02
N TRP A 78 -18.31 -7.60 3.28
CA TRP A 78 -17.70 -6.39 2.78
C TRP A 78 -17.43 -5.36 3.88
N SER A 79 -16.45 -4.54 3.65
CA SER A 79 -16.06 -3.46 4.55
C SER A 79 -15.23 -2.41 3.83
N ARG A 80 -14.94 -1.31 4.52
CA ARG A 80 -13.90 -0.32 4.16
C ARG A 80 -13.10 0.00 5.41
N VAL A 81 -12.01 0.71 5.27
CA VAL A 81 -11.24 1.18 6.44
C VAL A 81 -12.08 2.04 7.39
N ASP A 82 -13.09 2.75 6.86
CA ASP A 82 -14.03 3.62 7.55
C ASP A 82 -15.42 2.98 7.76
N GLN A 83 -15.59 1.69 7.47
CA GLN A 83 -16.86 0.97 7.54
C GLN A 83 -16.64 -0.42 8.12
N ALA A 84 -17.27 -0.69 9.28
CA ALA A 84 -17.21 -1.99 9.93
C ALA A 84 -17.75 -3.13 9.02
N PRO A 85 -17.22 -4.35 9.13
CA PRO A 85 -17.64 -5.48 8.30
C PRO A 85 -19.12 -5.82 8.44
N VAL A 86 -19.73 -6.11 7.28
CA VAL A 86 -21.10 -6.62 7.17
C VAL A 86 -21.06 -7.89 6.32
N THR A 87 -21.69 -8.95 6.80
CA THR A 87 -21.88 -10.18 6.01
C THR A 87 -23.35 -10.31 5.63
N VAL A 88 -23.61 -10.50 4.34
CA VAL A 88 -24.92 -10.69 3.77
C VAL A 88 -24.99 -11.99 2.98
N LEU A 89 -26.18 -12.54 2.83
CA LEU A 89 -26.47 -13.55 1.82
C LEU A 89 -27.10 -12.90 0.59
N ARG A 90 -26.68 -13.36 -0.58
CA ARG A 90 -27.23 -12.99 -1.88
C ARG A 90 -27.65 -14.23 -2.65
N ASP A 91 -28.60 -14.09 -3.55
CA ASP A 91 -28.83 -15.12 -4.55
C ASP A 91 -27.66 -15.20 -5.56
N ARG A 92 -27.74 -16.15 -6.46
CA ARG A 92 -26.67 -16.36 -7.48
C ARG A 92 -26.57 -15.22 -8.51
N ASP A 93 -27.55 -14.35 -8.57
CA ASP A 93 -27.60 -13.18 -9.45
C ASP A 93 -27.19 -11.88 -8.75
N GLY A 94 -26.77 -11.97 -7.47
CA GLY A 94 -26.31 -10.84 -6.64
C GLY A 94 -27.43 -10.18 -5.84
N GLY A 95 -28.68 -10.62 -5.98
CA GLY A 95 -29.82 -10.10 -5.25
C GLY A 95 -29.68 -10.31 -3.74
N PHE A 96 -29.91 -9.26 -2.94
CA PHE A 96 -29.85 -9.30 -1.49
C PHE A 96 -30.95 -10.23 -0.92
N LEU A 97 -30.57 -11.17 -0.06
CA LEU A 97 -31.49 -12.08 0.64
C LEU A 97 -31.67 -11.66 2.10
N CYS A 98 -30.58 -11.53 2.85
CA CYS A 98 -30.61 -11.09 4.24
C CYS A 98 -29.23 -10.64 4.73
N GLU A 99 -29.20 -9.82 5.76
CA GLU A 99 -28.00 -9.57 6.57
C GLU A 99 -27.82 -10.73 7.56
N VAL A 100 -26.61 -11.30 7.60
CA VAL A 100 -26.26 -12.38 8.53
C VAL A 100 -25.69 -11.81 9.82
N ILE A 101 -24.75 -10.88 9.69
CA ILE A 101 -24.09 -10.24 10.82
C ILE A 101 -23.48 -8.90 10.41
N ARG A 102 -23.50 -7.96 11.31
CA ARG A 102 -22.74 -6.71 11.27
C ARG A 102 -21.81 -6.65 12.47
N ALA A 103 -20.54 -6.35 12.25
CA ALA A 103 -19.58 -6.23 13.33
C ALA A 103 -19.94 -5.03 14.22
N ASP A 104 -20.01 -5.27 15.52
CA ASP A 104 -20.10 -4.22 16.53
C ASP A 104 -18.67 -3.79 16.91
N ILE A 105 -18.34 -2.55 16.62
CA ILE A 105 -17.03 -1.96 16.92
C ILE A 105 -17.07 -0.99 18.10
N SER A 106 -18.18 -0.93 18.85
CA SER A 106 -18.36 0.03 19.96
C SER A 106 -17.24 -0.05 20.98
N ALA A 107 -16.88 -1.26 21.43
CA ALA A 107 -15.79 -1.47 22.39
C ALA A 107 -14.41 -1.04 21.83
N LEU A 108 -14.21 -1.17 20.50
CA LEU A 108 -12.98 -0.72 19.86
C LEU A 108 -12.88 0.81 19.85
N LEU A 109 -14.00 1.49 19.55
CA LEU A 109 -14.08 2.96 19.60
C LEU A 109 -13.91 3.49 21.03
N GLU A 110 -14.53 2.84 22.01
CA GLU A 110 -14.38 3.17 23.44
C GLU A 110 -12.92 2.98 23.90
N ALA A 111 -12.19 2.03 23.33
CA ALA A 111 -10.76 1.82 23.60
C ALA A 111 -9.84 2.87 22.92
N GLY A 112 -10.43 3.83 22.17
CA GLY A 112 -9.69 4.93 21.55
C GLY A 112 -9.25 4.66 20.10
N TYR A 113 -9.77 3.63 19.44
CA TYR A 113 -9.50 3.42 18.01
C TYR A 113 -10.00 4.61 17.20
N ILE A 114 -9.16 5.12 16.31
CA ILE A 114 -9.45 6.26 15.45
C ILE A 114 -9.78 5.73 14.05
N MET A 115 -11.00 5.98 13.59
CA MET A 115 -11.41 5.58 12.25
C MET A 115 -10.56 6.31 11.21
N PRO A 116 -9.92 5.57 10.27
CA PRO A 116 -9.17 6.19 9.19
C PRO A 116 -10.08 7.01 8.27
N GLU A 117 -9.55 8.11 7.75
CA GLU A 117 -10.21 8.93 6.73
C GLU A 117 -9.60 8.62 5.37
N ARG A 118 -10.43 8.29 4.40
CA ARG A 118 -9.99 8.11 3.02
C ARG A 118 -9.79 9.47 2.36
N PHE A 119 -8.74 9.60 1.55
CA PHE A 119 -8.50 10.79 0.76
C PHE A 119 -8.05 10.44 -0.66
N GLN A 120 -8.18 11.42 -1.55
CA GLN A 120 -7.65 11.37 -2.90
C GLN A 120 -6.80 12.61 -3.17
N VAL A 121 -5.66 12.41 -3.84
CA VAL A 121 -4.77 13.46 -4.33
C VAL A 121 -4.39 13.17 -5.78
N THR A 122 -3.78 14.11 -6.46
CA THR A 122 -3.30 13.93 -7.84
C THR A 122 -1.80 13.61 -7.83
N ALA A 123 -1.41 12.58 -8.56
CA ALA A 123 -0.02 12.18 -8.73
C ALA A 123 0.85 13.28 -9.34
N THR A 124 2.15 13.07 -9.30
CA THR A 124 3.15 13.99 -9.88
C THR A 124 3.06 14.11 -11.41
N ASP A 125 2.37 13.19 -12.10
CA ASP A 125 2.06 13.31 -13.52
C ASP A 125 0.98 14.39 -13.83
N GLY A 126 0.31 14.92 -12.80
CA GLY A 126 -0.70 15.96 -12.91
C GLY A 126 -2.10 15.47 -13.32
N GLU A 127 -2.30 14.17 -13.55
CA GLU A 127 -3.58 13.61 -14.02
C GLU A 127 -4.07 12.40 -13.24
N THR A 128 -3.18 11.53 -12.75
CA THR A 128 -3.59 10.26 -12.14
C THR A 128 -4.07 10.47 -10.69
N PRO A 129 -5.30 10.06 -10.34
CA PRO A 129 -5.76 10.10 -8.96
C PRO A 129 -5.06 9.01 -8.13
N LEU A 130 -4.55 9.39 -6.97
CA LEU A 130 -3.97 8.52 -5.96
C LEU A 130 -4.89 8.44 -4.75
N TYR A 131 -4.92 7.28 -4.12
CA TYR A 131 -5.81 6.97 -3.01
C TYR A 131 -4.99 6.66 -1.76
N GLY A 132 -5.38 7.29 -0.66
CA GLY A 132 -4.70 7.13 0.62
C GLY A 132 -5.65 7.15 1.80
N ILE A 133 -5.09 6.91 2.97
CA ILE A 133 -5.78 7.06 4.25
C ILE A 133 -4.98 7.94 5.20
N LEU A 134 -5.71 8.63 6.07
CA LEU A 134 -5.18 9.43 7.15
C LEU A 134 -5.79 8.98 8.47
N ILE A 135 -4.95 8.85 9.50
CA ILE A 135 -5.37 8.64 10.89
C ILE A 135 -5.07 9.93 11.65
N ARG A 136 -6.12 10.55 12.21
CA ARG A 136 -5.98 11.80 12.97
C ARG A 136 -5.28 11.58 14.31
N PRO A 137 -4.57 12.59 14.83
CA PRO A 137 -4.10 12.55 16.21
C PRO A 137 -5.26 12.45 17.19
N ALA A 138 -5.11 11.67 18.26
CA ALA A 138 -6.06 11.66 19.36
C ALA A 138 -6.07 13.02 20.07
N GLY A 139 -7.23 13.43 20.54
CA GLY A 139 -7.37 14.64 21.35
C GLY A 139 -7.01 15.94 20.62
N MET A 140 -7.27 16.01 19.30
CA MET A 140 -7.01 17.22 18.52
C MET A 140 -7.71 18.45 19.09
N GLU A 141 -6.97 19.57 19.09
CA GLU A 141 -7.47 20.89 19.47
C GLU A 141 -7.59 21.79 18.23
N GLU A 142 -8.66 22.57 18.17
CA GLU A 142 -8.89 23.49 17.06
C GLU A 142 -7.75 24.51 16.91
N GLY A 143 -7.32 24.74 15.66
CA GLY A 143 -6.26 25.70 15.33
C GLY A 143 -4.83 25.22 15.60
N LYS A 144 -4.63 24.05 16.18
CA LYS A 144 -3.29 23.45 16.35
C LYS A 144 -2.84 22.67 15.13
N THR A 145 -1.52 22.63 14.93
CA THR A 145 -0.86 21.77 13.93
C THR A 145 -0.15 20.62 14.62
N TYR A 146 -0.09 19.47 13.93
CA TYR A 146 0.40 18.21 14.46
C TYR A 146 1.47 17.63 13.56
N PRO A 147 2.51 16.99 14.12
CA PRO A 147 3.44 16.19 13.35
C PRO A 147 2.70 15.02 12.68
N PHE A 148 3.28 14.50 11.62
CA PHE A 148 2.74 13.30 10.98
C PHE A 148 3.85 12.33 10.56
N ILE A 149 3.46 11.09 10.41
CA ILE A 149 4.28 10.01 9.86
C ILE A 149 3.66 9.53 8.56
N ASP A 150 4.47 9.50 7.52
CA ASP A 150 4.19 8.86 6.24
C ASP A 150 4.70 7.40 6.33
N TYR A 151 3.78 6.44 6.33
CA TYR A 151 4.12 5.03 6.32
C TYR A 151 4.19 4.52 4.88
N ILE A 152 5.39 4.18 4.43
CA ILE A 152 5.64 3.75 3.06
C ILE A 152 6.09 2.28 3.02
N TYR A 153 5.61 1.53 2.03
CA TYR A 153 6.21 0.25 1.69
C TYR A 153 7.17 0.37 0.50
N GLY A 154 6.75 1.08 -0.56
CA GLY A 154 7.60 1.36 -1.71
C GLY A 154 7.89 0.15 -2.60
N GLY A 155 7.05 -0.86 -2.57
CA GLY A 155 7.18 -2.09 -3.36
C GLY A 155 6.13 -2.16 -4.49
N MET A 156 6.59 -2.52 -5.69
CA MET A 156 5.73 -2.63 -6.87
C MET A 156 4.89 -3.91 -6.90
N GLN A 157 5.07 -4.81 -5.94
CA GLN A 157 4.27 -6.04 -5.80
C GLN A 157 3.06 -5.90 -4.88
N ILE A 158 2.90 -4.75 -4.21
CA ILE A 158 1.87 -4.55 -3.19
C ILE A 158 1.25 -3.15 -3.27
N ALA A 159 -0.08 -3.08 -3.12
CA ALA A 159 -0.77 -1.86 -2.73
C ALA A 159 -0.79 -1.82 -1.20
N ASN A 160 -0.24 -0.76 -0.62
CA ASN A 160 0.04 -0.67 0.81
C ASN A 160 -1.14 -0.10 1.61
N VAL A 161 -1.97 0.72 0.97
CA VAL A 161 -3.16 1.31 1.59
C VAL A 161 -4.18 0.22 1.89
N PRO A 162 -4.54 -0.02 3.17
CA PRO A 162 -5.58 -0.99 3.52
C PRO A 162 -6.92 -0.61 2.87
N LYS A 163 -7.64 -1.61 2.36
CA LYS A 163 -8.92 -1.41 1.67
C LYS A 163 -10.12 -1.86 2.51
N ALA A 164 -9.92 -2.84 3.39
CA ALA A 164 -10.94 -3.38 4.28
C ALA A 164 -10.77 -2.85 5.71
N PHE A 165 -11.83 -2.93 6.51
CA PHE A 165 -11.76 -2.73 7.94
C PHE A 165 -10.92 -3.85 8.56
N THR A 166 -9.75 -3.51 9.02
CA THR A 166 -8.86 -4.46 9.67
C THR A 166 -7.92 -3.72 10.60
N TRP A 167 -7.62 -4.32 11.73
CA TRP A 167 -6.61 -3.81 12.65
C TRP A 167 -5.37 -4.71 12.67
N LYS A 168 -5.48 -5.92 12.07
CA LYS A 168 -4.36 -6.83 11.89
C LYS A 168 -4.40 -7.49 10.51
N THR A 169 -3.23 -7.67 9.92
CA THR A 169 -3.06 -8.50 8.74
C THR A 169 -3.20 -9.99 9.08
N SER A 170 -3.34 -10.85 8.07
CA SER A 170 -3.43 -12.31 8.22
C SER A 170 -2.24 -12.93 8.98
N ASN A 171 -1.07 -12.28 9.00
CA ASN A 171 0.13 -12.69 9.73
C ASN A 171 0.25 -12.04 11.11
N GLY A 172 -0.81 -11.40 11.62
CA GLY A 172 -0.83 -10.80 12.95
C GLY A 172 -0.11 -9.46 13.07
N ARG A 173 0.41 -8.89 11.97
CA ARG A 173 0.98 -7.54 11.93
C ARG A 173 -0.14 -6.51 11.84
N GLU A 174 0.11 -5.33 12.34
CA GLU A 174 -0.83 -4.22 12.21
C GLU A 174 -0.94 -3.77 10.75
N SER A 175 -2.18 -3.51 10.32
CA SER A 175 -2.46 -3.08 8.95
C SER A 175 -2.00 -1.67 8.65
N PHE A 176 -1.79 -0.86 9.69
CA PHE A 176 -1.53 0.57 9.57
C PHE A 176 -0.10 0.96 9.98
N GLY A 177 0.82 -0.02 10.08
CA GLY A 177 2.22 0.28 10.39
C GLY A 177 2.42 1.01 11.73
N GLY A 178 1.62 0.73 12.75
CA GLY A 178 1.70 1.38 14.06
C GLY A 178 1.07 2.79 14.10
N LEU A 179 0.40 3.23 13.04
CA LEU A 179 -0.13 4.61 12.97
C LEU A 179 -1.25 4.85 13.99
N GLN A 180 -2.00 3.82 14.43
CA GLN A 180 -3.00 3.95 15.50
C GLN A 180 -2.33 4.30 16.84
N GLU A 181 -1.19 3.70 17.14
CA GLU A 181 -0.41 3.96 18.35
C GLU A 181 0.23 5.35 18.32
N TYR A 182 0.79 5.76 17.18
CA TYR A 182 1.32 7.12 17.00
C TYR A 182 0.21 8.18 17.11
N ALA A 183 -0.99 7.88 16.64
CA ALA A 183 -2.14 8.76 16.79
C ALA A 183 -2.48 9.04 18.26
N GLN A 184 -2.35 8.04 19.15
CA GLN A 184 -2.54 8.21 20.60
C GLN A 184 -1.46 9.11 21.23
N LEU A 185 -0.30 9.25 20.57
CA LEU A 185 0.78 10.17 20.99
C LEU A 185 0.66 11.58 20.37
N GLY A 186 -0.45 11.85 19.67
CA GLY A 186 -0.66 13.15 19.05
C GLY A 186 0.04 13.34 17.69
N ILE A 187 0.36 12.23 17.00
CA ILE A 187 1.03 12.22 15.69
C ILE A 187 0.04 11.69 14.65
N ALA A 188 -0.22 12.45 13.58
CA ALA A 188 -1.04 11.95 12.48
C ALA A 188 -0.33 10.84 11.70
N GLY A 189 -1.09 9.93 11.10
CA GLY A 189 -0.56 8.89 10.23
C GLY A 189 -1.10 8.99 8.82
N ILE A 190 -0.25 8.78 7.81
CA ILE A 190 -0.62 8.79 6.40
C ILE A 190 -0.12 7.51 5.75
N ILE A 191 -0.94 6.92 4.88
CA ILE A 191 -0.54 5.87 3.93
C ILE A 191 -1.07 6.27 2.56
N LEU A 192 -0.22 6.19 1.54
CA LEU A 192 -0.55 6.51 0.15
C LEU A 192 -0.03 5.42 -0.78
N ASP A 193 -0.78 5.08 -1.81
CA ASP A 193 -0.32 4.27 -2.94
C ASP A 193 -0.02 5.19 -4.14
N GLY A 194 1.27 5.33 -4.48
CA GLY A 194 1.73 6.16 -5.59
C GLY A 194 1.71 5.45 -6.94
N LEU A 195 2.22 6.13 -7.97
CA LEU A 195 2.45 5.55 -9.28
C LEU A 195 3.43 4.38 -9.21
N GLY A 196 3.13 3.31 -9.93
CA GLY A 196 3.95 2.09 -9.94
C GLY A 196 3.42 0.99 -9.01
N THR A 197 2.36 1.25 -8.21
CA THR A 197 1.68 0.22 -7.42
C THR A 197 0.81 -0.70 -8.31
N PRO A 198 0.57 -1.97 -7.91
CA PRO A 198 -0.23 -2.91 -8.69
C PRO A 198 -1.74 -2.61 -8.60
N CYS A 199 -2.54 -3.49 -9.21
CA CYS A 199 -4.01 -3.52 -9.15
C CYS A 199 -4.75 -2.40 -9.91
N ARG A 200 -4.06 -1.50 -10.62
CA ARG A 200 -4.69 -0.44 -11.43
C ARG A 200 -4.37 -0.52 -12.92
N GLY A 201 -3.92 -1.71 -13.37
CA GLY A 201 -3.55 -1.97 -14.75
C GLY A 201 -2.13 -1.53 -15.09
N ARG A 202 -1.71 -1.91 -16.30
CA ARG A 202 -0.33 -1.76 -16.75
C ARG A 202 0.12 -0.31 -16.86
N LYS A 203 -0.75 0.60 -17.29
CA LYS A 203 -0.41 2.04 -17.44
C LYS A 203 0.18 2.61 -16.12
N ILE A 204 -0.37 2.19 -14.98
CA ILE A 204 0.09 2.67 -13.66
C ILE A 204 1.23 1.80 -13.12
N HIS A 205 1.12 0.47 -13.23
CA HIS A 205 2.10 -0.45 -12.68
C HIS A 205 3.45 -0.42 -13.43
N ASP A 206 3.43 -0.36 -14.76
CA ASP A 206 4.64 -0.41 -15.59
C ASP A 206 5.58 0.80 -15.38
N VAL A 207 5.10 1.88 -14.71
CA VAL A 207 5.96 2.99 -14.25
C VAL A 207 7.10 2.50 -13.35
N SER A 208 6.90 1.40 -12.62
CA SER A 208 7.91 0.78 -11.77
C SER A 208 8.93 -0.08 -12.52
N TYR A 209 8.67 -0.48 -13.77
CA TYR A 209 9.61 -1.33 -14.53
C TYR A 209 10.87 -0.54 -14.89
N GLU A 210 12.04 -1.13 -14.63
CA GLU A 210 13.35 -0.48 -14.71
C GLU A 210 13.50 0.77 -13.81
N ASN A 211 12.56 0.98 -12.88
CA ASN A 211 12.47 2.15 -12.02
C ASN A 211 12.21 1.77 -10.54
N ILE A 212 12.82 0.68 -10.05
CA ILE A 212 12.67 0.27 -8.63
C ILE A 212 13.13 1.39 -7.68
N HIS A 213 14.12 2.19 -8.07
CA HIS A 213 14.58 3.33 -7.29
C HIS A 213 13.50 4.41 -7.08
N GLY A 214 12.47 4.45 -7.91
CA GLY A 214 11.27 5.26 -7.68
C GLY A 214 10.38 4.75 -6.55
N CYS A 215 10.67 3.56 -5.98
CA CYS A 215 9.99 2.98 -4.81
C CYS A 215 8.47 3.00 -4.94
N ALA A 216 7.95 2.64 -6.13
CA ALA A 216 6.52 2.62 -6.43
C ALA A 216 5.78 3.90 -5.97
N GLY A 217 6.31 5.07 -6.35
CA GLY A 217 5.66 6.36 -6.13
C GLY A 217 6.25 7.21 -5.01
N LEU A 218 7.51 7.04 -4.62
CA LEU A 218 8.15 7.92 -3.63
C LEU A 218 8.06 9.41 -4.03
N ALA A 219 8.20 9.72 -5.32
CA ALA A 219 8.02 11.08 -5.83
C ALA A 219 6.60 11.61 -5.58
N ASP A 220 5.59 10.74 -5.63
CA ASP A 220 4.21 11.11 -5.33
C ASP A 220 4.00 11.38 -3.84
N HIS A 221 4.58 10.58 -2.95
CA HIS A 221 4.56 10.85 -1.51
C HIS A 221 5.08 12.27 -1.22
N VAL A 222 6.21 12.64 -1.80
CA VAL A 222 6.80 13.98 -1.63
C VAL A 222 5.97 15.05 -2.34
N GLY A 223 5.58 14.82 -3.60
CA GLY A 223 4.91 15.81 -4.45
C GLY A 223 3.50 16.15 -4.00
N THR A 224 2.83 15.25 -3.26
CA THR A 224 1.46 15.47 -2.80
C THR A 224 1.35 16.11 -1.42
N LEU A 225 2.46 16.36 -0.71
CA LEU A 225 2.44 16.97 0.63
C LEU A 225 1.70 18.31 0.68
N GLY A 226 1.84 19.15 -0.36
CA GLY A 226 1.10 20.41 -0.48
C GLY A 226 -0.42 20.20 -0.62
N GLN A 227 -0.84 19.18 -1.36
CA GLN A 227 -2.26 18.82 -1.49
C GLN A 227 -2.79 18.28 -0.16
N LEU A 228 -2.01 17.42 0.53
CA LEU A 228 -2.37 16.90 1.85
C LEU A 228 -2.51 18.02 2.88
N LYS A 229 -1.62 19.02 2.87
CA LYS A 229 -1.74 20.20 3.74
C LYS A 229 -3.00 21.00 3.45
N THR A 230 -3.43 21.06 2.20
CA THR A 230 -4.69 21.73 1.81
C THR A 230 -5.91 20.96 2.29
N LEU A 231 -5.92 19.63 2.13
CA LEU A 231 -7.01 18.76 2.59
C LEU A 231 -7.07 18.69 4.13
N PHE A 232 -5.91 18.66 4.78
CA PHE A 232 -5.74 18.49 6.22
C PHE A 232 -4.88 19.62 6.80
N PRO A 233 -5.45 20.82 7.01
CA PRO A 233 -4.68 22.01 7.44
C PRO A 233 -3.94 21.85 8.77
N PHE A 234 -4.29 20.87 9.58
CA PHE A 234 -3.62 20.58 10.85
C PHE A 234 -2.27 19.85 10.69
N LEU A 235 -1.92 19.31 9.50
CA LEU A 235 -0.63 18.68 9.27
C LEU A 235 0.49 19.72 9.30
N ASP A 236 1.56 19.44 10.02
CA ASP A 236 2.74 20.27 10.09
C ASP A 236 3.85 19.70 9.21
N LEU A 237 4.07 20.31 8.04
CA LEU A 237 5.08 19.84 7.09
C LEU A 237 6.51 20.01 7.60
N ASP A 238 6.75 20.90 8.57
CA ASP A 238 8.06 21.05 9.20
C ASP A 238 8.35 20.00 10.28
N ARG A 239 7.36 19.15 10.59
CA ARG A 239 7.46 18.02 11.51
C ARG A 239 7.00 16.73 10.87
N ALA A 240 7.38 16.52 9.60
CA ALA A 240 7.10 15.31 8.85
C ALA A 240 8.14 14.22 9.16
N GLY A 241 7.66 13.02 9.46
CA GLY A 241 8.46 11.80 9.54
C GLY A 241 8.07 10.79 8.47
N ILE A 242 8.96 9.86 8.17
CA ILE A 242 8.70 8.74 7.25
C ILE A 242 9.23 7.44 7.86
N TRP A 243 8.48 6.35 7.73
CA TRP A 243 8.99 5.07 8.15
C TRP A 243 8.50 3.92 7.29
N GLY A 244 9.30 2.85 7.21
CA GLY A 244 8.94 1.63 6.53
C GLY A 244 9.89 0.48 6.80
N ASN A 245 9.42 -0.72 6.48
CA ASN A 245 10.15 -1.96 6.66
C ASN A 245 10.36 -2.67 5.31
N SER A 246 11.46 -3.40 5.14
CA SER A 246 11.78 -4.14 3.90
C SER A 246 11.88 -3.18 2.69
N GLY A 247 11.08 -3.34 1.64
CA GLY A 247 10.96 -2.34 0.57
C GLY A 247 10.66 -0.94 1.09
N GLY A 248 9.88 -0.82 2.18
CA GLY A 248 9.62 0.44 2.88
C GLY A 248 10.85 1.01 3.58
N GLY A 249 11.74 0.17 4.11
CA GLY A 249 13.02 0.60 4.66
C GLY A 249 13.94 1.15 3.58
N CYS A 250 13.94 0.53 2.40
CA CYS A 250 14.63 1.06 1.22
C CYS A 250 14.06 2.41 0.81
N ALA A 251 12.74 2.52 0.70
CA ALA A 251 12.04 3.76 0.32
C ALA A 251 12.25 4.87 1.34
N THR A 252 12.19 4.58 2.64
CA THR A 252 12.45 5.54 3.72
C THR A 252 13.87 6.10 3.65
N SER A 253 14.88 5.22 3.53
CA SER A 253 16.26 5.68 3.34
C SER A 253 16.39 6.51 2.07
N ARG A 254 15.76 6.07 0.98
CA ARG A 254 15.74 6.80 -0.28
C ARG A 254 15.14 8.19 -0.13
N ALA A 255 14.00 8.30 0.55
CA ALA A 255 13.33 9.57 0.82
C ALA A 255 14.25 10.56 1.54
N MET A 256 14.92 10.11 2.61
CA MET A 256 15.84 10.94 3.40
C MET A 256 17.08 11.39 2.61
N LEU A 257 17.50 10.60 1.62
CA LEU A 257 18.73 10.85 0.84
C LEU A 257 18.47 11.56 -0.49
N GLU A 258 17.34 11.33 -1.14
CA GLU A 258 16.99 11.90 -2.44
C GLU A 258 16.21 13.22 -2.32
N TYR A 259 15.44 13.35 -1.23
CA TYR A 259 14.64 14.55 -0.93
C TYR A 259 15.05 15.17 0.41
N PRO A 260 16.32 15.62 0.57
CA PRO A 260 16.81 16.14 1.83
C PRO A 260 15.97 17.32 2.30
N GLY A 261 15.71 17.37 3.60
CA GLY A 261 14.93 18.44 4.23
C GLY A 261 13.40 18.29 4.14
N VAL A 262 12.85 17.38 3.33
CA VAL A 262 11.40 17.12 3.29
C VAL A 262 10.97 16.42 4.58
N TYR A 263 11.50 15.24 4.85
CA TYR A 263 11.25 14.53 6.10
C TYR A 263 12.34 14.87 7.11
N LYS A 264 11.95 15.17 8.35
CA LYS A 264 12.88 15.52 9.43
C LYS A 264 13.42 14.29 10.16
N VAL A 265 12.64 13.20 10.15
CA VAL A 265 12.97 11.94 10.78
C VAL A 265 12.62 10.80 9.84
N GLY A 266 13.53 9.84 9.69
CA GLY A 266 13.28 8.59 8.96
C GLY A 266 13.62 7.39 9.82
N VAL A 267 12.76 6.35 9.79
CA VAL A 267 13.03 5.06 10.42
C VAL A 267 12.98 3.98 9.35
N ALA A 268 14.15 3.44 8.99
CA ALA A 268 14.30 2.45 7.93
C ALA A 268 14.68 1.08 8.50
N SER A 269 13.76 0.14 8.44
CA SER A 269 13.98 -1.23 8.93
C SER A 269 14.17 -2.20 7.77
N ALA A 270 15.20 -3.06 7.85
CA ALA A 270 15.48 -4.16 6.93
C ALA A 270 15.41 -3.78 5.44
N GLY A 271 15.99 -2.63 5.08
CA GLY A 271 15.91 -2.10 3.71
C GLY A 271 16.91 -2.75 2.74
N ASN A 272 16.45 -3.09 1.53
CA ASN A 272 17.28 -3.57 0.43
C ASN A 272 17.93 -2.38 -0.32
N HIS A 273 18.97 -1.80 0.25
CA HIS A 273 19.58 -0.54 -0.17
C HIS A 273 20.40 -0.62 -1.45
N ASP A 274 20.83 -1.82 -1.87
CA ASP A 274 21.57 -2.07 -3.11
C ASP A 274 20.96 -3.26 -3.85
N GLN A 275 20.28 -3.01 -4.95
CA GLN A 275 19.54 -4.03 -5.69
C GLN A 275 20.45 -5.10 -6.35
N ARG A 276 21.74 -4.85 -6.44
CA ARG A 276 22.72 -5.85 -6.89
C ARG A 276 22.97 -6.97 -5.88
N MET A 277 22.54 -6.76 -4.63
CA MET A 277 22.70 -7.69 -3.51
C MET A 277 21.38 -8.31 -3.07
N TYR A 278 20.29 -8.03 -3.77
CA TYR A 278 18.99 -8.62 -3.48
C TYR A 278 18.71 -9.81 -4.40
N GLU A 279 17.69 -10.61 -4.11
CA GLU A 279 17.38 -11.82 -4.88
C GLU A 279 16.99 -11.54 -6.33
N ASN A 280 17.50 -12.37 -7.25
CA ASN A 280 17.33 -12.15 -8.68
C ASN A 280 15.87 -12.27 -9.14
N THR A 281 15.10 -13.20 -8.56
CA THR A 281 13.69 -13.44 -8.94
C THR A 281 12.83 -12.19 -8.76
N TRP A 282 13.15 -11.34 -7.79
CA TRP A 282 12.49 -10.06 -7.58
C TRP A 282 13.15 -8.93 -8.38
N THR A 283 14.48 -8.81 -8.31
CA THR A 283 15.21 -7.72 -8.98
C THR A 283 15.10 -7.79 -10.51
N GLU A 284 15.32 -8.94 -11.12
CA GLU A 284 15.21 -9.09 -12.58
C GLU A 284 13.76 -8.95 -13.08
N ARG A 285 12.78 -9.32 -12.25
CA ARG A 285 11.36 -9.14 -12.56
C ARG A 285 11.00 -7.68 -12.77
N TYR A 286 11.59 -6.76 -12.01
CA TYR A 286 11.23 -5.34 -12.01
C TYR A 286 12.27 -4.44 -12.65
N TYR A 287 13.57 -4.79 -12.61
CA TYR A 287 14.64 -4.08 -13.30
C TYR A 287 15.01 -4.66 -14.66
N GLY A 288 14.48 -5.84 -15.01
CA GLY A 288 14.96 -6.60 -16.17
C GLY A 288 16.30 -7.26 -15.89
N LEU A 289 16.89 -7.85 -16.92
CA LEU A 289 18.21 -8.47 -16.83
C LEU A 289 19.26 -7.48 -16.36
N TYR A 290 20.27 -7.98 -15.63
CA TYR A 290 21.29 -7.13 -15.04
C TYR A 290 21.91 -6.17 -16.07
N ASN A 291 21.73 -4.90 -15.82
CA ASN A 291 22.40 -3.78 -16.47
C ASN A 291 23.00 -2.89 -15.40
N ARG A 292 24.31 -2.66 -15.46
CA ARG A 292 25.04 -1.93 -14.42
C ARG A 292 24.48 -0.52 -14.19
N GLU A 293 24.15 0.20 -15.25
CA GLU A 293 23.66 1.58 -15.17
C GLU A 293 22.30 1.64 -14.48
N THR A 294 21.37 0.77 -14.88
CA THR A 294 20.03 0.69 -14.30
C THR A 294 20.11 0.30 -12.82
N TYR A 295 20.89 -0.71 -12.48
CA TYR A 295 20.99 -1.18 -11.10
C TYR A 295 21.69 -0.19 -10.17
N LEU A 296 22.64 0.60 -10.66
CA LEU A 296 23.29 1.66 -9.88
C LEU A 296 22.33 2.80 -9.49
N LYS A 297 21.28 3.05 -10.26
CA LYS A 297 20.23 4.02 -9.88
C LYS A 297 19.51 3.62 -8.59
N GLY A 298 19.39 2.32 -8.32
CA GLY A 298 18.79 1.77 -7.11
C GLY A 298 19.71 1.70 -5.89
N ASP A 299 20.97 2.17 -6.00
CA ASP A 299 21.94 2.12 -4.92
C ASP A 299 21.77 3.34 -3.99
N ASN A 300 21.18 3.15 -2.82
CA ASN A 300 21.02 4.20 -1.83
C ASN A 300 22.37 4.67 -1.24
N THR A 301 23.40 3.83 -1.27
CA THR A 301 24.73 4.19 -0.73
C THR A 301 25.37 5.36 -1.48
N ALA A 302 25.08 5.49 -2.78
CA ALA A 302 25.57 6.60 -3.59
C ALA A 302 25.01 7.95 -3.17
N LEU A 303 23.85 7.98 -2.49
CA LEU A 303 23.17 9.18 -2.05
C LEU A 303 23.50 9.55 -0.58
N ALA A 304 24.29 8.75 0.12
CA ALA A 304 24.63 8.96 1.53
C ALA A 304 25.10 10.39 1.86
N PRO A 305 25.89 11.09 1.02
CA PRO A 305 26.31 12.47 1.29
C PRO A 305 25.16 13.47 1.43
N ASN A 306 23.98 13.16 0.91
CA ASN A 306 22.85 14.08 0.90
C ASN A 306 22.00 14.03 2.18
N LEU A 307 22.28 13.09 3.12
CA LEU A 307 21.46 12.95 4.32
C LEU A 307 21.35 14.27 5.06
N GLU A 308 20.12 14.71 5.28
CA GLU A 308 19.71 15.75 6.20
C GLU A 308 18.64 15.17 7.15
N GLY A 309 18.54 15.74 8.36
CA GLY A 309 17.62 15.23 9.37
C GLY A 309 18.14 14.00 10.10
N LYS A 310 17.26 13.28 10.80
CA LYS A 310 17.60 12.15 11.66
C LYS A 310 17.18 10.84 11.01
N LEU A 311 18.12 9.93 10.80
CA LEU A 311 17.88 8.60 10.24
C LEU A 311 18.19 7.53 11.27
N LEU A 312 17.20 6.67 11.58
CA LEU A 312 17.40 5.45 12.33
C LEU A 312 17.36 4.26 11.35
N LEU A 313 18.44 3.50 11.32
CA LEU A 313 18.53 2.23 10.61
C LEU A 313 18.32 1.06 11.57
N ALA A 314 17.53 0.08 11.20
CA ALA A 314 17.34 -1.14 11.97
C ALA A 314 17.43 -2.37 11.06
N CYS A 315 18.03 -3.47 11.54
CA CYS A 315 17.99 -4.75 10.82
C CYS A 315 18.11 -5.95 11.78
N GLY A 316 17.57 -7.09 11.32
CA GLY A 316 17.78 -8.38 11.95
C GLY A 316 19.15 -8.97 11.59
N MET A 317 19.81 -9.61 12.56
CA MET A 317 21.07 -10.30 12.27
C MET A 317 20.85 -11.63 11.54
N LEU A 318 19.68 -12.23 11.70
CA LEU A 318 19.29 -13.50 11.10
C LEU A 318 18.39 -13.33 9.87
N ASP A 319 18.22 -12.11 9.37
CA ASP A 319 17.41 -11.82 8.19
C ASP A 319 18.03 -12.50 6.95
N ASP A 320 17.35 -13.53 6.46
CA ASP A 320 17.76 -14.32 5.29
C ASP A 320 17.11 -13.83 3.99
N ASN A 321 16.11 -12.94 4.09
CA ASN A 321 15.48 -12.29 2.95
C ASN A 321 16.21 -11.00 2.54
N VAL A 322 16.39 -10.06 3.50
CA VAL A 322 17.19 -8.85 3.27
C VAL A 322 18.45 -8.90 4.14
N PRO A 323 19.55 -9.47 3.62
CA PRO A 323 20.74 -9.70 4.43
C PRO A 323 21.25 -8.42 5.10
N MET A 324 21.65 -8.51 6.37
CA MET A 324 22.22 -7.41 7.15
C MET A 324 23.30 -6.63 6.39
N ALA A 325 24.02 -7.28 5.49
CA ALA A 325 25.03 -6.65 4.63
C ALA A 325 24.50 -5.46 3.82
N GLN A 326 23.21 -5.44 3.49
CA GLN A 326 22.53 -4.31 2.82
C GLN A 326 22.60 -3.05 3.69
N THR A 327 22.19 -3.16 4.96
CA THR A 327 22.21 -2.07 5.93
C THR A 327 23.64 -1.66 6.27
N VAL A 328 24.55 -2.62 6.47
CA VAL A 328 25.97 -2.35 6.81
C VAL A 328 26.65 -1.54 5.69
N ARG A 329 26.36 -1.81 4.42
CA ARG A 329 26.89 -1.01 3.30
C ARG A 329 26.40 0.45 3.33
N LEU A 330 25.14 0.67 3.66
CA LEU A 330 24.63 2.03 3.80
C LEU A 330 25.27 2.74 5.00
N ILE A 331 25.47 2.04 6.13
CA ILE A 331 26.20 2.54 7.30
C ILE A 331 27.61 2.99 6.90
N ASP A 332 28.38 2.13 6.19
CA ASP A 332 29.74 2.47 5.73
C ASP A 332 29.72 3.74 4.86
N ALA A 333 28.76 3.86 3.95
CA ALA A 333 28.64 5.03 3.10
C ALA A 333 28.30 6.31 3.87
N LEU A 334 27.40 6.23 4.85
CA LEU A 334 27.06 7.37 5.74
C LEU A 334 28.24 7.79 6.59
N GLN A 335 28.99 6.84 7.16
CA GLN A 335 30.20 7.12 7.94
C GLN A 335 31.28 7.81 7.09
N ARG A 336 31.52 7.31 5.88
CA ARG A 336 32.48 7.95 4.94
C ARG A 336 32.07 9.36 4.52
N ALA A 337 30.76 9.63 4.49
CA ALA A 337 30.20 10.93 4.18
C ALA A 337 30.10 11.86 5.41
N ASP A 338 30.60 11.42 6.58
CA ASP A 338 30.53 12.16 7.86
C ASP A 338 29.09 12.55 8.23
N LYS A 339 28.15 11.60 8.07
CA LYS A 339 26.73 11.79 8.38
C LYS A 339 26.36 11.14 9.71
N ASP A 340 25.56 11.86 10.49
CA ASP A 340 25.04 11.40 11.76
C ASP A 340 23.78 10.55 11.56
N PHE A 341 23.73 9.36 12.16
CA PHE A 341 22.59 8.42 12.11
C PHE A 341 22.58 7.51 13.33
N ASP A 342 21.44 6.93 13.64
CA ASP A 342 21.29 5.90 14.66
C ASP A 342 21.20 4.51 14.03
N PHE A 343 21.62 3.47 14.75
CA PHE A 343 21.54 2.09 14.29
C PHE A 343 21.12 1.14 15.41
N ILE A 344 20.14 0.28 15.11
CA ILE A 344 19.72 -0.81 15.98
C ILE A 344 19.92 -2.15 15.28
N LEU A 345 20.77 -2.99 15.86
CA LEU A 345 20.91 -4.39 15.48
C LEU A 345 20.03 -5.26 16.36
N LEU A 346 19.23 -6.12 15.75
CA LEU A 346 18.34 -7.07 16.43
C LEU A 346 18.90 -8.49 16.28
N PRO A 347 19.70 -9.00 17.26
CA PRO A 347 20.51 -10.21 17.06
C PRO A 347 19.72 -11.51 16.88
N ARG A 348 18.43 -11.53 17.24
CA ARG A 348 17.58 -12.74 17.23
C ARG A 348 16.40 -12.63 16.26
N LEU A 349 16.34 -11.58 15.45
CA LEU A 349 15.27 -11.38 14.49
C LEU A 349 15.76 -11.57 13.05
N ASN A 350 14.87 -12.04 12.22
CA ASN A 350 14.96 -12.08 10.76
C ASN A 350 13.90 -11.16 10.15
#